data_d981af35d9c85c5ceed5dce08049bb29
#
_entry.id   d981af35d9c85c5ceed5dce08049bb29
#
_cell.length_a   1.000
_cell.length_b   1.000
_cell.length_c   1.000
_cell.angle_alpha   90.00
_cell.angle_beta   90.00
_cell.angle_gamma   90.00
#
_symmetry.space_group_name_H-M   'P 1'
#
loop_
_entity.id
_entity.type
_entity.pdbx_description
1 polymer ?
#
loop_
_entity_poly.entity_id
_entity_poly.type
_entity_poly.pdbx_seq_one_letter_code
_entity_poly.pdbx_strand_id
1 'polypeptide(L)'
;MTLLERIPARTEVPAEDGLYTVEESTYHADRGSLSCSGAKLLLPPSCPAKFRQRMDNPPEPKPHFDFGHVVHRLTLGAGSDYAVLEPAIHGLKKDGTVADNPAATTAWKAADSDARAAGKVPIHV
;
A
#
# COMPACT_ATOMS: atom_id res chain seq x y z
N MET A 1 -14.29 -15.67 -24.57
CA MET A 1 -13.44 -14.79 -23.75
C MET A 1 -12.99 -15.59 -22.56
N THR A 2 -11.79 -16.12 -22.62
CA THR A 2 -11.22 -16.97 -21.59
C THR A 2 -10.96 -16.07 -20.37
N LEU A 3 -11.72 -16.28 -19.30
CA LEU A 3 -11.36 -15.80 -17.97
C LEU A 3 -9.98 -16.42 -17.68
N LEU A 4 -8.94 -15.62 -17.71
CA LEU A 4 -7.69 -15.97 -17.06
C LEU A 4 -8.06 -16.29 -15.61
N GLU A 5 -8.13 -17.58 -15.29
CA GLU A 5 -8.25 -18.01 -13.91
C GLU A 5 -7.16 -17.30 -13.15
N ARG A 6 -7.57 -16.42 -12.23
CA ARG A 6 -6.65 -15.73 -11.34
C ARG A 6 -5.91 -16.82 -10.56
N ILE A 7 -4.67 -17.04 -10.89
CA ILE A 7 -3.80 -17.90 -10.09
C ILE A 7 -3.78 -17.26 -8.69
N PRO A 8 -4.25 -17.95 -7.64
CA PRO A 8 -4.26 -17.38 -6.31
C PRO A 8 -2.83 -17.01 -5.90
N ALA A 9 -2.67 -15.80 -5.37
CA ALA A 9 -1.38 -15.34 -4.86
C ALA A 9 -0.97 -16.21 -3.66
N ARG A 10 0.30 -16.56 -3.61
CA ARG A 10 0.86 -17.34 -2.50
C ARG A 10 1.04 -16.44 -1.27
N THR A 11 0.74 -17.00 -0.12
CA THR A 11 0.93 -16.36 1.20
C THR A 11 2.30 -16.65 1.81
N GLU A 12 3.15 -17.40 1.09
CA GLU A 12 4.53 -17.71 1.49
C GLU A 12 5.46 -17.49 0.31
N VAL A 13 6.69 -17.06 0.61
CA VAL A 13 7.76 -16.92 -0.38
C VAL A 13 8.29 -18.30 -0.73
N PRO A 14 8.24 -18.74 -2.00
CA PRO A 14 8.75 -20.04 -2.38
C PRO A 14 10.28 -20.15 -2.17
N ALA A 15 10.73 -21.33 -1.75
CA ALA A 15 12.15 -21.62 -1.57
C ALA A 15 12.88 -21.96 -2.86
N GLU A 16 12.15 -22.38 -3.89
CA GLU A 16 12.72 -22.75 -5.19
C GLU A 16 12.72 -21.55 -6.13
N ASP A 17 13.74 -21.48 -6.99
CA ASP A 17 13.82 -20.47 -8.03
C ASP A 17 12.68 -20.61 -9.04
N GLY A 18 12.06 -19.50 -9.42
CA GLY A 18 10.94 -19.52 -10.35
C GLY A 18 10.21 -18.19 -10.46
N LEU A 19 9.17 -18.16 -11.27
CA LEU A 19 8.26 -17.04 -11.40
C LEU A 19 6.96 -17.36 -10.67
N TYR A 20 6.65 -16.58 -9.65
CA TYR A 20 5.50 -16.82 -8.77
C TYR A 20 4.64 -15.58 -8.62
N THR A 21 3.34 -15.78 -8.42
CA THR A 21 2.44 -14.73 -7.92
C THR A 21 2.39 -14.84 -6.40
N VAL A 22 2.89 -13.81 -5.71
CA VAL A 22 2.94 -13.72 -4.25
C VAL A 22 2.12 -12.52 -3.81
N GLU A 23 1.46 -12.60 -2.66
CA GLU A 23 0.77 -11.45 -2.09
C GLU A 23 1.74 -10.31 -1.79
N GLU A 24 1.31 -9.06 -2.03
CA GLU A 24 2.13 -7.87 -1.85
C GLU A 24 2.67 -7.74 -0.42
N SER A 25 1.82 -8.02 0.58
CA SER A 25 2.20 -8.03 1.99
C SER A 25 3.29 -9.06 2.30
N THR A 26 3.15 -10.27 1.75
CA THR A 26 4.13 -11.35 1.89
C THR A 26 5.45 -10.99 1.22
N TYR A 27 5.40 -10.45 0.01
CA TYR A 27 6.59 -9.99 -0.71
C TYR A 27 7.36 -8.91 0.05
N HIS A 28 6.66 -7.92 0.61
CA HIS A 28 7.29 -6.84 1.37
C HIS A 28 7.74 -7.24 2.77
N ALA A 29 7.15 -8.28 3.35
CA ALA A 29 7.56 -8.83 4.64
C ALA A 29 8.76 -9.76 4.55
N ASP A 30 9.14 -10.21 3.35
CA ASP A 30 10.28 -11.10 3.16
C ASP A 30 11.59 -10.41 3.58
N ARG A 31 12.27 -11.04 4.51
CA ARG A 31 13.57 -10.60 5.03
C ARG A 31 14.73 -11.48 4.56
N GLY A 32 14.42 -12.55 3.84
CA GLY A 32 15.40 -13.47 3.25
C GLY A 32 15.96 -12.99 1.92
N SER A 33 15.23 -12.09 1.25
CA SER A 33 15.61 -11.56 -0.07
C SER A 33 15.99 -10.08 0.01
N LEU A 34 16.94 -9.68 -0.83
CA LEU A 34 17.38 -8.30 -0.96
C LEU A 34 16.72 -7.64 -2.18
N SER A 35 15.81 -6.69 -1.95
CA SER A 35 15.21 -5.92 -3.02
C SER A 35 16.20 -4.91 -3.63
N CYS A 36 15.92 -4.46 -4.87
CA CYS A 36 16.72 -3.42 -5.53
C CYS A 36 16.81 -2.13 -4.70
N SER A 37 15.72 -1.69 -4.10
CA SER A 37 15.70 -0.51 -3.21
C SER A 37 16.47 -0.75 -1.91
N GLY A 38 16.43 -1.97 -1.37
CA GLY A 38 17.26 -2.37 -0.23
C GLY A 38 18.74 -2.38 -0.57
N ALA A 39 19.11 -2.93 -1.73
CA ALA A 39 20.50 -2.94 -2.20
C ALA A 39 21.08 -1.52 -2.34
N LYS A 40 20.30 -0.57 -2.86
CA LYS A 40 20.70 0.84 -2.97
C LYS A 40 21.03 1.48 -1.61
N LEU A 41 20.38 1.04 -0.54
CA LEU A 41 20.67 1.54 0.81
C LEU A 41 21.99 1.01 1.38
N LEU A 42 22.53 -0.09 0.84
CA LEU A 42 23.82 -0.64 1.24
C LEU A 42 25.01 0.04 0.54
N LEU A 43 24.76 0.76 -0.55
CA LEU A 43 25.78 1.40 -1.38
C LEU A 43 25.96 2.88 -1.02
N PRO A 44 27.17 3.45 -1.20
CA PRO A 44 27.38 4.89 -1.07
C PRO A 44 26.46 5.70 -2.01
N PRO A 45 25.99 6.89 -1.56
CA PRO A 45 26.26 7.63 -0.33
C PRO A 45 25.48 7.15 0.91
N SER A 46 24.78 6.04 0.83
CA SER A 46 24.09 5.41 1.97
C SER A 46 25.07 4.49 2.75
N CYS A 47 24.56 3.72 3.69
CA CYS A 47 25.39 2.79 4.47
C CYS A 47 24.53 1.66 5.06
N PRO A 48 25.15 0.52 5.45
CA PRO A 48 24.45 -0.61 6.06
C PRO A 48 23.62 -0.26 7.30
N ALA A 49 24.03 0.74 8.10
CA ALA A 49 23.28 1.17 9.27
C ALA A 49 21.91 1.78 8.87
N LYS A 50 21.84 2.55 7.79
CA LYS A 50 20.58 3.09 7.25
C LYS A 50 19.69 1.98 6.69
N PHE A 51 20.25 0.99 6.04
CA PHE A 51 19.53 -0.19 5.60
C PHE A 51 18.89 -0.89 6.80
N ARG A 52 19.65 -1.17 7.85
CA ARG A 52 19.16 -1.82 9.06
C ARG A 52 18.06 -1.00 9.72
N GLN A 53 18.26 0.31 9.90
CA GLN A 53 17.25 1.21 10.45
C GLN A 53 15.94 1.15 9.64
N ARG A 54 16.03 1.14 8.31
CA ARG A 54 14.85 1.08 7.42
C ARG A 54 14.10 -0.24 7.54
N MET A 55 14.84 -1.35 7.74
CA MET A 55 14.25 -2.67 7.94
C MET A 55 13.54 -2.79 9.29
N ASP A 56 14.10 -2.17 10.34
CA ASP A 56 13.52 -2.22 11.68
C ASP A 56 12.37 -1.21 11.85
N ASN A 57 12.42 -0.11 11.11
CA ASN A 57 11.43 0.97 11.15
C ASN A 57 10.91 1.26 9.73
N PRO A 58 10.00 0.45 9.20
CA PRO A 58 9.41 0.71 7.89
C PRO A 58 8.70 2.06 7.88
N PRO A 59 8.79 2.83 6.79
CA PRO A 59 8.15 4.13 6.69
C PRO A 59 6.64 4.02 6.77
N GLU A 60 6.01 5.03 7.37
CA GLU A 60 4.57 5.14 7.38
C GLU A 60 4.00 5.28 5.96
N PRO A 61 2.78 4.76 5.72
CA PRO A 61 2.08 4.94 4.45
C PRO A 61 1.94 6.44 4.13
N LYS A 62 2.17 6.79 2.87
CA LYS A 62 2.04 8.18 2.40
C LYS A 62 1.03 8.25 1.25
N PRO A 63 0.19 9.30 1.16
CA PRO A 63 -0.87 9.40 0.16
C PRO A 63 -0.41 9.22 -1.29
N HIS A 64 0.79 9.65 -1.63
CA HIS A 64 1.32 9.46 -2.99
C HIS A 64 1.68 8.00 -3.31
N PHE A 65 1.99 7.18 -2.30
CA PHE A 65 2.14 5.74 -2.50
C PHE A 65 0.78 5.07 -2.69
N ASP A 66 -0.22 5.50 -1.96
CA ASP A 66 -1.59 5.02 -2.10
C ASP A 66 -2.09 5.23 -3.54
N PHE A 67 -1.85 6.42 -4.11
CA PHE A 67 -2.15 6.69 -5.51
C PHE A 67 -1.41 5.75 -6.47
N GLY A 68 -0.13 5.49 -6.22
CA GLY A 68 0.68 4.56 -7.01
C GLY A 68 0.10 3.13 -6.98
N HIS A 69 -0.34 2.63 -5.82
CA HIS A 69 -0.99 1.32 -5.68
C HIS A 69 -2.27 1.22 -6.50
N VAL A 70 -3.10 2.28 -6.48
CA VAL A 70 -4.35 2.30 -7.25
C VAL A 70 -4.08 2.33 -8.76
N VAL A 71 -3.14 3.16 -9.23
CA VAL A 71 -2.73 3.17 -10.65
C VAL A 71 -2.23 1.79 -11.07
N HIS A 72 -1.38 1.15 -10.27
CA HIS A 72 -0.91 -0.21 -10.51
C HIS A 72 -2.07 -1.20 -10.63
N ARG A 73 -3.01 -1.15 -9.69
CA ARG A 73 -4.21 -2.00 -9.72
C ARG A 73 -5.05 -1.81 -10.97
N LEU A 74 -5.28 -0.56 -11.38
CA LEU A 74 -6.11 -0.24 -12.53
C LEU A 74 -5.43 -0.59 -13.86
N THR A 75 -4.11 -0.46 -13.94
CA THR A 75 -3.37 -0.71 -15.19
C THR A 75 -3.00 -2.18 -15.39
N LEU A 76 -2.62 -2.87 -14.33
CA LEU A 76 -2.14 -4.24 -14.40
C LEU A 76 -3.18 -5.28 -13.94
N GLY A 77 -4.31 -4.85 -13.41
CA GLY A 77 -5.36 -5.73 -12.91
C GLY A 77 -4.98 -6.52 -11.65
N ALA A 78 -3.81 -6.24 -11.06
CA ALA A 78 -3.29 -6.91 -9.88
C ALA A 78 -2.80 -5.89 -8.83
N GLY A 79 -2.75 -6.27 -7.56
CA GLY A 79 -2.37 -5.42 -6.44
C GLY A 79 -3.50 -5.23 -5.45
N SER A 80 -3.30 -4.37 -4.46
CA SER A 80 -4.25 -4.11 -3.38
C SER A 80 -5.54 -3.48 -3.89
N ASP A 81 -6.66 -3.86 -3.31
CA ASP A 81 -7.93 -3.18 -3.54
C ASP A 81 -7.91 -1.76 -2.95
N TYR A 82 -8.79 -0.89 -3.40
CA TYR A 82 -8.84 0.50 -2.95
C TYR A 82 -10.24 0.92 -2.49
N ALA A 83 -10.28 1.96 -1.68
CA ALA A 83 -11.50 2.62 -1.23
C ALA A 83 -11.44 4.11 -1.59
N VAL A 84 -12.49 4.63 -2.20
CA VAL A 84 -12.57 6.05 -2.56
C VAL A 84 -13.13 6.82 -1.36
N LEU A 85 -12.40 7.84 -0.90
CA LEU A 85 -12.84 8.76 0.13
C LEU A 85 -13.30 10.06 -0.53
N GLU A 86 -14.59 10.35 -0.44
CA GLU A 86 -15.19 11.54 -1.00
C GLU A 86 -15.43 12.61 0.07
N PRO A 87 -15.02 13.88 -0.15
CA PRO A 87 -15.26 14.97 0.80
C PRO A 87 -16.71 15.14 1.21
N ALA A 88 -17.64 14.98 0.26
CA ALA A 88 -19.08 15.10 0.49
C ALA A 88 -19.67 14.02 1.42
N ILE A 89 -18.99 12.89 1.58
CA ILE A 89 -19.46 11.77 2.40
C ILE A 89 -18.62 11.64 3.68
N HIS A 90 -17.31 11.68 3.55
CA HIS A 90 -16.37 11.39 4.62
C HIS A 90 -15.76 12.63 5.25
N GLY A 91 -15.86 13.79 4.60
CA GLY A 91 -15.25 15.05 5.01
C GLY A 91 -16.20 16.06 5.68
N LEU A 92 -17.32 15.60 6.26
CA LEU A 92 -18.33 16.47 6.84
C LEU A 92 -17.93 16.98 8.23
N LYS A 93 -18.26 18.25 8.50
CA LYS A 93 -18.25 18.86 9.84
C LYS A 93 -19.44 18.33 10.65
N LYS A 94 -19.45 18.61 11.96
CA LYS A 94 -20.56 18.25 12.86
C LYS A 94 -21.91 18.88 12.46
N ASP A 95 -21.89 19.98 11.74
CA ASP A 95 -23.07 20.69 11.21
C ASP A 95 -23.56 20.13 9.88
N GLY A 96 -22.91 19.10 9.32
CA GLY A 96 -23.28 18.45 8.06
C GLY A 96 -22.71 19.15 6.81
N THR A 97 -21.96 20.24 6.96
CA THR A 97 -21.28 20.90 5.83
C THR A 97 -19.93 20.25 5.52
N VAL A 98 -19.49 20.33 4.27
CA VAL A 98 -18.16 19.82 3.86
C VAL A 98 -17.09 20.71 4.48
N ALA A 99 -16.09 20.11 5.10
CA ALA A 99 -14.99 20.83 5.68
C ALA A 99 -14.04 21.41 4.62
N ASP A 100 -13.44 22.57 4.90
CA ASP A 100 -12.43 23.19 4.03
C ASP A 100 -11.18 22.29 3.90
N ASN A 101 -10.89 21.50 4.92
CA ASN A 101 -9.89 20.44 4.90
C ASN A 101 -10.55 19.12 5.35
N PRO A 102 -11.15 18.36 4.42
CA PRO A 102 -11.82 17.10 4.72
C PRO A 102 -10.94 16.09 5.43
N ALA A 103 -9.67 15.98 5.05
CA ALA A 103 -8.70 15.04 5.61
C ALA A 103 -8.36 15.30 7.10
N ALA A 104 -8.65 16.50 7.63
CA ALA A 104 -8.46 16.82 9.03
C ALA A 104 -9.63 16.36 9.92
N THR A 105 -10.78 16.03 9.34
CA THR A 105 -11.99 15.64 10.10
C THR A 105 -11.83 14.28 10.75
N THR A 106 -12.52 14.08 11.88
CA THR A 106 -12.55 12.79 12.57
C THR A 106 -13.20 11.70 11.72
N ALA A 107 -14.26 12.05 10.97
CA ALA A 107 -14.96 11.12 10.08
C ALA A 107 -14.05 10.63 8.95
N TRP A 108 -13.26 11.52 8.35
CA TRP A 108 -12.28 11.14 7.33
C TRP A 108 -11.21 10.19 7.86
N LYS A 109 -10.63 10.53 9.01
CA LYS A 109 -9.61 9.69 9.66
C LYS A 109 -10.15 8.32 10.04
N ALA A 110 -11.40 8.24 10.48
CA ALA A 110 -12.07 6.98 10.74
C ALA A 110 -12.25 6.17 9.46
N ALA A 111 -12.74 6.77 8.38
CA ALA A 111 -12.92 6.10 7.09
C ALA A 111 -11.58 5.63 6.48
N ASP A 112 -10.50 6.41 6.60
CA ASP A 112 -9.15 6.01 6.20
C ASP A 112 -8.66 4.79 6.99
N SER A 113 -8.83 4.84 8.31
CA SER A 113 -8.45 3.73 9.20
C SER A 113 -9.25 2.47 8.91
N ASP A 114 -10.55 2.58 8.68
CA ASP A 114 -11.43 1.45 8.35
C ASP A 114 -11.07 0.82 7.01
N ALA A 115 -10.76 1.64 6.01
CA ALA A 115 -10.29 1.16 4.71
C ALA A 115 -9.00 0.36 4.86
N ARG A 116 -8.02 0.87 5.58
CA ARG A 116 -6.74 0.19 5.84
C ARG A 116 -6.92 -1.09 6.67
N ALA A 117 -7.81 -1.08 7.67
CA ALA A 117 -8.16 -2.28 8.44
C ALA A 117 -8.82 -3.37 7.59
N ALA A 118 -9.56 -2.97 6.54
CA ALA A 118 -10.14 -3.87 5.55
C ALA A 118 -9.13 -4.32 4.44
N GLY A 119 -7.84 -3.95 4.56
CA GLY A 119 -6.81 -4.27 3.57
C GLY A 119 -6.93 -3.50 2.26
N LYS A 120 -7.66 -2.36 2.25
CA LYS A 120 -7.84 -1.50 1.08
C LYS A 120 -6.97 -0.26 1.19
N VAL A 121 -6.54 0.25 0.04
CA VAL A 121 -5.79 1.49 -0.06
C VAL A 121 -6.77 2.66 -0.20
N PRO A 122 -6.81 3.61 0.75
CA PRO A 122 -7.69 4.77 0.63
C PRO A 122 -7.14 5.76 -0.39
N ILE A 123 -7.99 6.24 -1.30
CA ILE A 123 -7.68 7.33 -2.22
C ILE A 123 -8.64 8.48 -2.04
N HIS A 124 -8.11 9.67 -2.20
CA HIS A 124 -8.83 10.93 -2.09
C HIS A 124 -9.24 11.41 -3.48
N VAL A 125 -10.49 11.82 -3.65
CA VAL A 125 -11.05 12.34 -4.91
C VAL A 125 -11.40 13.82 -4.72
#